data_005a85d6931aeeae7e59bd77091fa928
#
_entry.id   005a85d6931aeeae7e59bd77091fa928
#
_cell.length_a   1.000
_cell.length_b   1.000
_cell.length_c   1.000
_cell.angle_alpha   90.00
_cell.angle_beta   90.00
_cell.angle_gamma   90.00
#
_symmetry.space_group_name_H-M   'P 1'
#
loop_
_entity.id
_entity.type
_entity.pdbx_description
1 polymer ?
#
loop_
_entity_poly.entity_id
_entity_poly.type
_entity_poly.pdbx_seq_one_letter_code
_entity_poly.pdbx_strand_id
1 'polypeptide(L)'
;MDRFSSDLTPNPQAWGAEVMVMQPSTLEGVQDAVMALRDHATVLLNLTSLPADQMQRAADFMAGGAFALDAQHERLGERVLLFAPHFVHLHRD
;
A
#
# COMPACT_ATOMS: atom_id res chain seq x y z
N MET A 1 0.03 10.01 20.70
CA MET A 1 -0.37 9.37 20.53
C MET A 1 -0.54 8.96 20.42
N ASP A 2 -0.41 9.34 20.32
CA ASP A 2 -0.74 8.64 20.07
C ASP A 2 -0.86 8.52 19.69
N ARG A 3 -0.81 8.88 19.82
CA ARG A 3 -1.26 8.53 19.40
C ARG A 3 -1.87 8.40 19.47
N PHE A 4 -2.03 8.96 19.63
CA PHE A 4 -2.96 8.53 19.55
C PHE A 4 -3.37 8.13 20.06
N SER A 5 -3.48 8.45 20.37
CA SER A 5 -4.06 7.81 20.67
C SER A 5 -4.46 7.23 20.98
N SER A 6 -4.67 7.36 21.36
CA SER A 6 -5.19 6.70 21.48
C SER A 6 -5.67 6.21 21.90
N ASP A 7 -5.94 6.31 22.20
CA ASP A 7 -6.74 5.94 22.42
C ASP A 7 -7.41 5.20 22.48
N LEU A 8 -7.71 4.83 23.05
CA LEU A 8 -8.58 4.10 23.01
C LEU A 8 -9.85 3.98 22.70
N THR A 9 -10.10 4.77 22.43
CA THR A 9 -11.26 4.91 21.63
C THR A 9 -11.23 3.91 20.52
N PRO A 10 -12.37 3.34 20.19
CA PRO A 10 -12.41 2.56 18.98
C PRO A 10 -12.13 3.53 17.86
N ASN A 11 -10.96 3.47 17.39
CA ASN A 11 -10.65 4.26 16.25
C ASN A 11 -10.78 3.35 15.03
N PRO A 12 -11.19 3.90 13.88
CA PRO A 12 -11.40 3.10 12.69
C PRO A 12 -10.17 2.30 12.27
N GLN A 13 -9.00 2.77 12.63
CA GLN A 13 -7.77 2.07 12.32
C GLN A 13 -7.67 0.75 13.06
N ALA A 14 -8.31 0.67 14.23
CA ALA A 14 -8.35 -0.57 14.97
C ALA A 14 -9.10 -1.65 14.20
N TRP A 15 -9.83 -1.24 13.18
CA TRP A 15 -10.58 -2.16 12.33
C TRP A 15 -9.86 -2.40 11.01
N GLY A 16 -8.55 -2.18 10.97
CA GLY A 16 -7.75 -2.53 9.82
C GLY A 16 -7.61 -1.43 8.78
N ALA A 17 -7.87 -0.21 9.16
CA ALA A 17 -7.83 0.89 8.20
C ALA A 17 -6.52 1.67 8.25
N GLU A 18 -5.43 1.01 8.61
CA GLU A 18 -4.11 1.67 8.57
C GLU A 18 -3.71 1.90 7.13
N VAL A 19 -3.32 3.13 6.81
CA VAL A 19 -2.85 3.49 5.48
C VAL A 19 -1.41 3.95 5.58
N MET A 20 -0.55 3.32 4.81
CA MET A 20 0.86 3.69 4.73
C MET A 20 1.13 4.32 3.37
N VAL A 21 1.72 5.51 3.40
CA VAL A 21 2.15 6.19 2.18
C VAL A 21 3.63 5.93 2.02
N MET A 22 4.01 5.28 0.93
CA MET A 22 5.39 4.87 0.69
C MET A 22 5.87 5.41 -0.63
N GLN A 23 7.10 5.91 -0.65
CA GLN A 23 7.71 6.44 -1.86
C GLN A 23 9.13 5.89 -1.96
N PRO A 24 9.25 4.63 -2.40
CA PRO A 24 10.57 4.00 -2.46
C PRO A 24 11.43 4.59 -3.56
N SER A 25 12.72 4.64 -3.32
CA SER A 25 13.70 5.07 -4.32
C SER A 25 14.47 3.88 -4.90
N THR A 26 14.24 2.67 -4.37
CA THR A 26 14.90 1.45 -4.83
C THR A 26 13.87 0.33 -4.92
N LEU A 27 14.21 -0.70 -5.69
CA LEU A 27 13.36 -1.88 -5.77
C LEU A 27 13.25 -2.60 -4.43
N GLU A 28 14.29 -2.54 -3.59
CA GLU A 28 14.20 -3.13 -2.26
C GLU A 28 13.14 -2.46 -1.42
N GLY A 29 12.97 -1.15 -1.57
CA GLY A 29 11.93 -0.44 -0.86
C GLY A 29 10.53 -0.89 -1.25
N VAL A 30 10.37 -1.42 -2.47
CA VAL A 30 9.08 -1.95 -2.91
C VAL A 30 8.74 -3.23 -2.15
N GLN A 31 9.76 -4.00 -1.75
CA GLN A 31 9.52 -5.19 -0.92
C GLN A 31 8.88 -4.82 0.41
N ASP A 32 9.27 -3.69 0.98
CA ASP A 32 8.67 -3.23 2.23
C ASP A 32 7.18 -2.95 2.05
N ALA A 33 6.79 -2.49 0.87
CA ALA A 33 5.37 -2.26 0.59
C ALA A 33 4.59 -3.58 0.56
N VAL A 34 5.17 -4.62 -0.02
CA VAL A 34 4.52 -5.95 0.00
C VAL A 34 4.38 -6.46 1.43
N MET A 35 5.42 -6.27 2.24
CA MET A 35 5.37 -6.71 3.64
C MET A 35 4.30 -5.96 4.42
N ALA A 36 4.17 -4.66 4.18
CA ALA A 36 3.13 -3.87 4.82
C ALA A 36 1.74 -4.38 4.41
N LEU A 37 1.56 -4.67 3.13
CA LEU A 37 0.30 -5.21 2.64
C LEU A 37 0.01 -6.57 3.26
N ARG A 38 1.03 -7.41 3.39
CA ARG A 38 0.89 -8.71 4.05
C ARG A 38 0.44 -8.53 5.49
N ASP A 39 0.90 -7.49 6.15
CA ASP A 39 0.54 -7.19 7.54
C ASP A 39 -0.78 -6.41 7.62
N HIS A 40 -1.56 -6.41 6.56
CA HIS A 40 -2.91 -5.88 6.48
C HIS A 40 -3.00 -4.36 6.44
N ALA A 41 -1.91 -3.68 6.10
CA ALA A 41 -1.96 -2.24 5.86
C ALA A 41 -2.46 -1.98 4.44
N THR A 42 -3.14 -0.87 4.27
CA THR A 42 -3.43 -0.32 2.95
C THR A 42 -2.22 0.52 2.55
N VAL A 43 -1.71 0.32 1.36
CA VAL A 43 -0.46 0.97 0.92
C VAL A 43 -0.75 1.88 -0.27
N LEU A 44 -0.47 3.16 -0.09
CA LEU A 44 -0.44 4.11 -1.21
C LEU A 44 1.01 4.19 -1.67
N LEU A 45 1.26 3.66 -2.84
CA LEU A 45 2.62 3.50 -3.35
C LEU A 45 2.89 4.53 -4.44
N ASN A 46 3.82 5.43 -4.15
CA ASN A 46 4.23 6.46 -5.08
C ASN A 46 5.58 6.05 -5.69
N LEU A 47 5.59 5.77 -6.98
CA LEU A 47 6.77 5.28 -7.68
C LEU A 47 7.58 6.38 -8.36
N THR A 48 7.28 7.65 -8.08
CA THR A 48 7.93 8.74 -8.79
C THR A 48 9.42 8.89 -8.43
N SER A 49 9.86 8.30 -7.32
CA SER A 49 11.27 8.34 -6.93
C SER A 49 12.09 7.20 -7.50
N LEU A 50 11.44 6.24 -8.17
CA LEU A 50 12.18 5.17 -8.84
C LEU A 50 12.66 5.63 -10.21
N PRO A 51 13.83 5.14 -10.66
CA PRO A 51 14.22 5.34 -12.04
C PRO A 51 13.17 4.76 -12.99
N ALA A 52 12.99 5.42 -14.13
CA ALA A 52 11.93 5.05 -15.07
C ALA A 52 12.03 3.59 -15.52
N ASP A 53 13.26 3.09 -15.67
CA ASP A 53 13.48 1.72 -16.11
C ASP A 53 13.14 0.68 -15.05
N GLN A 54 12.92 1.10 -13.81
CA GLN A 54 12.55 0.19 -12.73
C GLN A 54 11.07 0.24 -12.36
N MET A 55 10.35 1.20 -12.90
CA MET A 55 8.95 1.38 -12.52
C MET A 55 8.08 0.19 -12.90
N GLN A 56 8.27 -0.34 -14.11
CA GLN A 56 7.46 -1.46 -14.56
C GLN A 56 7.75 -2.70 -13.73
N ARG A 57 9.01 -2.91 -13.37
CA ARG A 57 9.39 -4.04 -12.53
C ARG A 57 8.77 -3.92 -11.14
N ALA A 58 8.75 -2.72 -10.60
CA ALA A 58 8.13 -2.48 -9.29
C ALA A 58 6.63 -2.74 -9.36
N ALA A 59 5.97 -2.25 -10.41
CA ALA A 59 4.54 -2.45 -10.57
C ALA A 59 4.21 -3.94 -10.71
N ASP A 60 5.01 -4.66 -11.50
CA ASP A 60 4.80 -6.09 -11.70
C ASP A 60 5.02 -6.86 -10.40
N PHE A 61 6.04 -6.50 -9.64
CA PHE A 61 6.32 -7.15 -8.36
C PHE A 61 5.16 -6.94 -7.39
N MET A 62 4.66 -5.71 -7.30
CA MET A 62 3.54 -5.39 -6.43
C MET A 62 2.26 -6.11 -6.87
N ALA A 63 2.02 -6.15 -8.18
CA ALA A 63 0.83 -6.85 -8.68
C ALA A 63 0.88 -8.33 -8.33
N GLY A 64 2.06 -8.95 -8.47
CA GLY A 64 2.25 -10.34 -8.08
C GLY A 64 2.06 -10.57 -6.60
N GLY A 65 2.58 -9.66 -5.78
CA GLY A 65 2.39 -9.72 -4.34
C GLY A 65 0.94 -9.58 -3.95
N ALA A 66 0.24 -8.62 -4.56
CA ALA A 66 -1.18 -8.41 -4.31
C ALA A 66 -1.99 -9.64 -4.70
N PHE A 67 -1.66 -10.25 -5.83
CA PHE A 67 -2.34 -11.46 -6.27
C PHE A 67 -2.14 -12.59 -5.25
N ALA A 68 -0.90 -12.78 -4.80
CA ALA A 68 -0.58 -13.84 -3.85
C ALA A 68 -1.28 -13.64 -2.51
N LEU A 69 -1.53 -12.39 -2.12
CA LEU A 69 -2.16 -12.05 -0.85
C LEU A 69 -3.68 -11.87 -0.98
N ASP A 70 -4.21 -12.09 -2.17
CA ASP A 70 -5.63 -11.85 -2.46
C ASP A 70 -6.02 -10.41 -2.13
N ALA A 71 -5.12 -9.49 -2.42
CA ALA A 71 -5.33 -8.06 -2.16
C ALA A 71 -5.88 -7.39 -3.42
N GLN A 72 -6.50 -6.24 -3.22
CA GLN A 72 -7.01 -5.43 -4.31
C GLN A 72 -6.02 -4.33 -4.64
N HIS A 73 -6.09 -3.83 -5.87
CA HIS A 73 -5.26 -2.71 -6.23
C HIS A 73 -5.97 -1.81 -7.23
N GLU A 74 -5.59 -0.54 -7.22
CA GLU A 74 -6.13 0.49 -8.09
C GLU A 74 -4.98 1.36 -8.56
N ARG A 75 -5.01 1.74 -9.82
CA ARG A 75 -4.07 2.73 -10.33
C ARG A 75 -4.70 4.11 -10.17
N LEU A 76 -4.08 4.95 -9.37
CA LEU A 76 -4.58 6.30 -9.11
C LEU A 76 -3.95 7.34 -10.05
N GLY A 77 -2.84 7.00 -10.65
CA GLY A 77 -2.14 7.86 -11.58
C GLY A 77 -1.11 7.05 -12.31
N GLU A 78 -0.29 7.71 -13.12
CA GLU A 78 0.70 7.00 -13.92
C GLU A 78 1.71 6.26 -13.05
N ARG A 79 2.04 6.84 -11.89
CA ARG A 79 3.08 6.33 -11.01
C ARG A 79 2.59 6.18 -9.58
N VAL A 80 1.28 6.18 -9.37
CA VAL A 80 0.72 6.06 -8.03
C VAL A 80 -0.29 4.93 -8.02
N LEU A 81 -0.05 3.97 -7.13
CA LEU A 81 -0.86 2.78 -7.03
C LEU A 81 -1.37 2.63 -5.60
N LEU A 82 -2.58 2.13 -5.46
CA LEU A 82 -3.18 1.86 -4.16
C LEU A 82 -3.37 0.35 -4.03
N PHE A 83 -2.91 -0.20 -2.92
CA PHE A 83 -3.06 -1.62 -2.61
C PHE A 83 -3.74 -1.76 -1.26
N ALA A 84 -4.71 -2.65 -1.18
CA ALA A 84 -5.45 -2.84 0.06
C ALA A 84 -5.76 -4.31 0.28
N PRO A 85 -5.80 -4.75 1.56
CA PRO A 85 -6.27 -6.10 1.86
C PRO A 85 -7.68 -6.33 1.33
N HIS A 86 -8.02 -7.59 1.10
CA HIS A 86 -9.31 -7.94 0.46
C HIS A 86 -10.52 -7.48 1.28
N PHE A 87 -10.37 -7.32 2.58
CA PHE A 87 -11.50 -6.93 3.44
C PHE A 87 -11.71 -5.42 3.50
N VAL A 88 -10.86 -4.63 2.85
CA VAL A 88 -11.01 -3.18 2.81
C VAL A 88 -11.86 -2.80 1.63
N HIS A 89 -12.83 -1.91 1.85
CA HIS A 89 -13.68 -1.43 0.77
C HIS A 89 -13.03 -0.21 0.11
N LEU A 90 -12.77 -0.32 -1.18
CA LEU A 90 -12.28 0.79 -1.97
C LEU A 90 -13.44 1.37 -2.76
N HIS A 91 -13.68 2.65 -2.56
CA HIS A 91 -14.73 3.36 -3.28
C HIS A 91 -14.11 4.33 -4.26
N ARG A 92 -14.64 4.37 -5.46
CA ARG A 92 -14.16 5.26 -6.50
C ARG A 92 -15.36 5.86 -7.22
N ASP A 93 -15.38 7.18 -7.24
CA ASP A 93 -16.45 7.91 -7.93
C ASP A 93 -16.25 7.93 -9.44
#